data_ce61c61108f3d201da2df11837e31843
#
_entry.id   ce61c61108f3d201da2df11837e31843
#
_cell.length_a   1.000
_cell.length_b   1.000
_cell.length_c   1.000
_cell.angle_alpha   90.00
_cell.angle_beta   90.00
_cell.angle_gamma   90.00
#
_symmetry.space_group_name_H-M   'P 1'
#
loop_
_entity.id
_entity.type
_entity.pdbx_description
1 polymer ?
#
loop_
_entity_poly.entity_id
_entity_poly.type
_entity_poly.pdbx_seq_one_letter_code
_entity_poly.pdbx_strand_id
1 'polypeptide(L)'
;LFHRVANTLNYLDIKTVIVSCGTCMDQLLKYEFNRIFPGCRLLDIHEYLLEQGISLQGENSTRYLYHDPCHTPMKSYNPLKVASTLLGQDVLPSDRCCGESGTLGTARPDIAEQLRYRKRQELHQDLVQLTGESVTMPGKIKLLTSCPACQQGLSRYTDDTGLETDFIVVELCNHNLGENWQREFV
;
A
#
# COMPACT_ATOMS: atom_id res chain seq x y z
N LEU A 1 -9.92 -5.11 -27.02
CA LEU A 1 -9.60 -3.88 -26.29
C LEU A 1 -8.09 -3.66 -26.21
N PHE A 2 -7.31 -4.60 -25.65
CA PHE A 2 -5.86 -4.44 -25.46
C PHE A 2 -5.09 -4.14 -26.76
N HIS A 3 -5.42 -4.74 -27.88
CA HIS A 3 -4.77 -4.42 -29.15
C HIS A 3 -4.98 -2.96 -29.60
N ARG A 4 -6.12 -2.36 -29.29
CA ARG A 4 -6.35 -0.93 -29.58
C ARG A 4 -5.51 -0.04 -28.67
N VAL A 5 -5.42 -0.40 -27.39
CA VAL A 5 -4.56 0.31 -26.42
C VAL A 5 -3.11 0.15 -26.78
N ALA A 6 -2.66 -1.06 -27.20
CA ALA A 6 -1.29 -1.31 -27.62
C ALA A 6 -0.85 -0.38 -28.76
N ASN A 7 -1.71 -0.21 -29.78
CA ASN A 7 -1.41 0.71 -30.87
C ASN A 7 -1.27 2.16 -30.40
N THR A 8 -2.12 2.58 -29.45
CA THR A 8 -2.04 3.93 -28.87
C THR A 8 -0.75 4.10 -28.05
N LEU A 9 -0.40 3.12 -27.22
CA LEU A 9 0.83 3.16 -26.40
C LEU A 9 2.09 3.20 -27.29
N ASN A 10 2.13 2.41 -28.36
CA ASN A 10 3.22 2.42 -29.32
C ASN A 10 3.35 3.74 -30.07
N TYR A 11 2.23 4.35 -30.44
CA TYR A 11 2.21 5.67 -31.08
C TYR A 11 2.73 6.78 -30.14
N LEU A 12 2.39 6.71 -28.87
CA LEU A 12 2.82 7.68 -27.85
C LEU A 12 4.21 7.35 -27.26
N ASP A 13 4.87 6.28 -27.72
CA ASP A 13 6.19 5.83 -27.22
C ASP A 13 6.23 5.63 -25.69
N ILE A 14 5.16 5.10 -25.12
CA ILE A 14 5.06 4.85 -23.67
C ILE A 14 5.97 3.69 -23.28
N LYS A 15 6.93 3.93 -22.41
CA LYS A 15 7.91 2.94 -21.94
C LYS A 15 7.54 2.29 -20.63
N THR A 16 6.71 2.94 -19.82
CA THR A 16 6.34 2.43 -18.49
C THR A 16 4.84 2.63 -18.25
N VAL A 17 4.18 1.57 -17.83
CA VAL A 17 2.81 1.63 -17.29
C VAL A 17 2.89 1.42 -15.79
N ILE A 18 2.28 2.32 -15.04
CA ILE A 18 2.29 2.32 -13.58
C ILE A 18 0.93 1.87 -13.08
N VAL A 19 0.91 0.98 -12.10
CA VAL A 19 -0.28 0.52 -11.40
C VAL A 19 -0.15 0.78 -9.90
N SER A 20 -1.30 0.92 -9.22
CA SER A 20 -1.35 1.15 -7.77
C SER A 20 -2.19 0.08 -7.05
N CYS A 21 -2.33 -1.09 -7.65
CA CYS A 21 -3.20 -2.15 -7.14
C CYS A 21 -2.61 -3.53 -7.44
N GLY A 22 -2.40 -4.34 -6.39
CA GLY A 22 -1.83 -5.68 -6.52
C GLY A 22 -2.68 -6.63 -7.37
N THR A 23 -4.00 -6.57 -7.26
CA THR A 23 -4.90 -7.39 -8.09
C THR A 23 -4.77 -6.98 -9.56
N CYS A 24 -4.67 -5.68 -9.87
CA CYS A 24 -4.46 -5.20 -11.23
C CYS A 24 -3.10 -5.67 -11.78
N MET A 25 -2.05 -5.57 -10.97
CA MET A 25 -0.72 -6.07 -11.32
C MET A 25 -0.77 -7.56 -11.68
N ASP A 26 -1.34 -8.39 -10.80
CA ASP A 26 -1.44 -9.83 -11.01
C ASP A 26 -2.26 -10.19 -12.27
N GLN A 27 -3.33 -9.45 -12.56
CA GLN A 27 -4.13 -9.68 -13.77
C GLN A 27 -3.37 -9.28 -15.04
N LEU A 28 -2.69 -8.13 -15.04
CA LEU A 28 -1.90 -7.69 -16.18
C LEU A 28 -0.73 -8.66 -16.47
N LEU A 29 -0.09 -9.18 -15.45
CA LEU A 29 0.95 -10.20 -15.60
C LEU A 29 0.42 -11.50 -16.21
N LYS A 30 -0.80 -11.93 -15.83
CA LYS A 30 -1.46 -13.12 -16.44
C LYS A 30 -1.79 -12.93 -17.92
N TYR A 31 -1.99 -11.70 -18.38
CA TYR A 31 -2.22 -11.39 -19.79
C TYR A 31 -0.93 -11.34 -20.63
N GLU A 32 0.20 -11.76 -20.08
CA GLU A 32 1.50 -11.67 -20.77
C GLU A 32 1.78 -10.24 -21.28
N PHE A 33 1.74 -9.27 -20.38
CA PHE A 33 1.79 -7.83 -20.66
C PHE A 33 2.87 -7.46 -21.67
N ASN A 34 4.09 -8.00 -21.51
CA ASN A 34 5.21 -7.70 -22.40
C ASN A 34 5.01 -8.23 -23.83
N ARG A 35 4.14 -9.24 -24.02
CA ARG A 35 3.80 -9.75 -25.36
C ARG A 35 2.81 -8.82 -26.05
N ILE A 36 1.91 -8.21 -25.30
CA ILE A 36 0.91 -7.27 -25.82
C ILE A 36 1.53 -5.89 -26.04
N PHE A 37 2.44 -5.47 -25.15
CA PHE A 37 3.11 -4.18 -25.16
C PHE A 37 4.65 -4.35 -25.15
N PRO A 38 5.25 -4.78 -26.28
CA PRO A 38 6.70 -5.01 -26.37
C PRO A 38 7.48 -3.73 -26.04
N GLY A 39 8.47 -3.85 -25.15
CA GLY A 39 9.33 -2.74 -24.74
C GLY A 39 8.69 -1.78 -23.72
N CYS A 40 7.45 -2.03 -23.31
CA CYS A 40 6.79 -1.29 -22.25
C CYS A 40 6.88 -2.10 -20.94
N ARG A 41 7.45 -1.52 -19.88
CA ARG A 41 7.51 -2.17 -18.57
C ARG A 41 6.26 -1.86 -17.74
N LEU A 42 5.85 -2.85 -16.96
CA LEU A 42 4.80 -2.73 -15.96
C LEU A 42 5.44 -2.58 -14.58
N LEU A 43 5.09 -1.53 -13.84
CA LEU A 43 5.70 -1.22 -12.56
C LEU A 43 4.63 -0.75 -11.56
N ASP A 44 4.84 -1.07 -10.29
CA ASP A 44 4.04 -0.51 -9.21
C ASP A 44 4.45 0.95 -8.91
N ILE A 45 3.50 1.75 -8.46
CA ILE A 45 3.73 3.17 -8.15
C ILE A 45 4.83 3.36 -7.09
N HIS A 46 4.88 2.50 -6.07
CA HIS A 46 5.88 2.62 -5.00
C HIS A 46 7.29 2.28 -5.52
N GLU A 47 7.40 1.25 -6.35
CA GLU A 47 8.66 0.89 -7.02
C GLU A 47 9.10 2.00 -7.97
N TYR A 48 8.16 2.61 -8.70
CA TYR A 48 8.46 3.76 -9.56
C TYR A 48 8.98 4.96 -8.77
N LEU A 49 8.33 5.32 -7.66
CA LEU A 49 8.78 6.40 -6.79
C LEU A 49 10.17 6.13 -6.19
N LEU A 50 10.43 4.88 -5.80
CA LEU A 50 11.75 4.45 -5.36
C LEU A 50 12.82 4.71 -6.43
N GLU A 51 12.55 4.32 -7.68
CA GLU A 51 13.48 4.54 -8.80
C GLU A 51 13.68 6.02 -9.14
N GLN A 52 12.69 6.87 -8.85
CA GLN A 52 12.82 8.34 -8.98
C GLN A 52 13.57 8.96 -7.80
N GLY A 53 13.98 8.18 -6.80
CA GLY A 53 14.68 8.69 -5.62
C GLY A 53 13.78 9.50 -4.68
N ILE A 54 12.47 9.30 -4.74
CA ILE A 54 11.52 9.96 -3.85
C ILE A 54 11.57 9.30 -2.48
N SER A 55 11.66 10.11 -1.44
CA SER A 55 11.56 9.67 -0.05
C SER A 55 11.10 10.82 0.84
N LEU A 56 10.59 10.50 2.02
CA LEU A 56 10.36 11.52 3.05
C LEU A 56 11.70 12.11 3.48
N GLN A 57 11.77 13.42 3.56
CA GLN A 57 12.95 14.16 3.95
C GLN A 57 12.74 14.80 5.33
N GLY A 58 13.80 14.82 6.15
CA GLY A 58 13.78 15.46 7.46
C GLY A 58 13.42 14.54 8.61
N GLU A 59 13.42 15.09 9.83
CA GLU A 59 13.03 14.38 11.03
C GLU A 59 11.51 14.21 11.05
N ASN A 60 11.06 12.96 10.99
CA ASN A 60 9.65 12.61 11.16
C ASN A 60 9.46 11.94 12.51
N SER A 61 8.65 12.54 13.37
CA SER A 61 8.31 11.98 14.69
C SER A 61 7.30 10.83 14.61
N THR A 62 6.63 10.66 13.47
CA THR A 62 5.69 9.57 13.23
C THR A 62 6.44 8.27 12.96
N ARG A 63 6.06 7.20 13.65
CA ARG A 63 6.56 5.85 13.40
C ARG A 63 5.60 5.08 12.51
N TYR A 64 6.10 4.16 11.73
CA TYR A 64 5.29 3.43 10.76
C TYR A 64 5.30 1.93 11.00
N LEU A 65 4.10 1.35 10.91
CA LEU A 65 3.85 -0.06 10.64
C LEU A 65 3.57 -0.22 9.15
N TYR A 66 4.01 -1.29 8.56
CA TYR A 66 3.70 -1.61 7.17
C TYR A 66 2.98 -2.95 7.06
N HIS A 67 1.77 -2.91 6.48
CA HIS A 67 1.02 -4.10 6.09
C HIS A 67 1.26 -4.42 4.62
N ASP A 68 1.98 -5.51 4.35
CA ASP A 68 2.15 -6.02 2.99
C ASP A 68 0.89 -6.78 2.54
N PRO A 69 0.25 -6.37 1.43
CA PRO A 69 -0.97 -7.03 0.95
C PRO A 69 -0.71 -8.46 0.49
N CYS A 70 -1.73 -9.34 0.62
CA CYS A 70 -1.67 -10.70 0.07
C CYS A 70 -1.33 -10.74 -1.43
N HIS A 71 -1.81 -9.73 -2.17
CA HIS A 71 -1.47 -9.44 -3.54
C HIS A 71 -0.62 -8.18 -3.59
N THR A 72 0.64 -8.27 -3.12
CA THR A 72 1.51 -7.11 -3.18
C THR A 72 1.70 -6.66 -4.62
N PRO A 73 1.55 -5.35 -4.92
CA PRO A 73 1.82 -4.83 -6.26
C PRO A 73 3.31 -4.78 -6.58
N MET A 74 4.16 -4.70 -5.57
CA MET A 74 5.61 -4.64 -5.70
C MET A 74 6.15 -6.03 -6.09
N LYS A 75 6.65 -6.17 -7.30
CA LYS A 75 7.13 -7.45 -7.87
C LYS A 75 8.63 -7.46 -8.16
N SER A 76 9.25 -6.29 -8.26
CA SER A 76 10.66 -6.16 -8.64
C SER A 76 11.58 -5.99 -7.44
N TYR A 77 11.08 -5.39 -6.36
CA TYR A 77 11.84 -5.12 -5.14
C TYR A 77 11.16 -5.73 -3.90
N ASN A 78 11.92 -5.84 -2.81
CA ASN A 78 11.35 -6.27 -1.53
C ASN A 78 10.40 -5.19 -0.98
N PRO A 79 9.11 -5.50 -0.73
CA PRO A 79 8.11 -4.49 -0.35
C PRO A 79 8.45 -3.73 0.94
N LEU A 80 8.97 -4.43 1.95
CA LEU A 80 9.36 -3.80 3.22
C LEU A 80 10.53 -2.83 3.03
N LYS A 81 11.51 -3.20 2.19
CA LYS A 81 12.64 -2.33 1.87
C LYS A 81 12.18 -1.11 1.06
N VAL A 82 11.25 -1.29 0.12
CA VAL A 82 10.65 -0.17 -0.62
C VAL A 82 9.95 0.78 0.35
N ALA A 83 9.08 0.26 1.22
CA ALA A 83 8.38 1.07 2.21
C ALA A 83 9.35 1.83 3.12
N SER A 84 10.36 1.16 3.69
CA SER A 84 11.36 1.80 4.55
C SER A 84 12.13 2.91 3.83
N THR A 85 12.53 2.68 2.56
CA THR A 85 13.27 3.68 1.79
C THR A 85 12.39 4.89 1.45
N LEU A 86 11.15 4.68 1.02
CA LEU A 86 10.23 5.77 0.71
C LEU A 86 9.89 6.61 1.95
N LEU A 87 9.75 5.97 3.11
CA LEU A 87 9.40 6.62 4.37
C LEU A 87 10.63 7.19 5.12
N GLY A 88 11.84 6.96 4.61
CA GLY A 88 13.08 7.49 5.19
C GLY A 88 13.43 6.93 6.57
N GLN A 89 12.80 5.82 6.98
CA GLN A 89 13.03 5.18 8.27
C GLN A 89 12.68 3.70 8.22
N ASP A 90 13.20 2.92 9.16
CA ASP A 90 12.81 1.51 9.31
C ASP A 90 11.33 1.40 9.70
N VAL A 91 10.62 0.51 9.03
CA VAL A 91 9.23 0.21 9.32
C VAL A 91 9.08 -1.19 9.91
N LEU A 92 8.18 -1.37 10.86
CA LEU A 92 7.87 -2.67 11.43
C LEU A 92 6.79 -3.35 10.58
N PRO A 93 7.02 -4.59 10.10
CA PRO A 93 6.00 -5.32 9.37
C PRO A 93 4.84 -5.75 10.26
N SER A 94 3.62 -5.71 9.71
CA SER A 94 2.40 -6.21 10.32
C SER A 94 1.77 -7.26 9.38
N ASP A 95 2.01 -8.54 9.68
CA ASP A 95 1.95 -9.62 8.67
C ASP A 95 0.56 -10.17 8.37
N ARG A 96 -0.34 -10.25 9.34
CA ARG A 96 -1.63 -10.95 9.18
C ARG A 96 -2.55 -10.24 8.18
N CYS A 97 -3.37 -11.06 7.49
CA CYS A 97 -4.35 -10.59 6.52
C CYS A 97 -5.27 -9.49 7.11
N CYS A 98 -5.53 -8.45 6.32
CA CYS A 98 -6.45 -7.36 6.68
C CYS A 98 -7.92 -7.80 6.81
N GLY A 99 -8.27 -8.98 6.30
CA GLY A 99 -9.64 -9.52 6.33
C GLY A 99 -10.62 -8.85 5.37
N GLU A 100 -10.12 -8.11 4.35
CA GLU A 100 -10.94 -7.35 3.38
C GLU A 100 -10.83 -7.92 1.96
N SER A 101 -10.90 -9.22 1.82
CA SER A 101 -10.79 -9.86 0.50
C SER A 101 -12.14 -9.87 -0.22
N GLY A 102 -12.34 -8.99 -1.19
CA GLY A 102 -13.47 -9.00 -2.10
C GLY A 102 -14.83 -9.25 -1.43
N THR A 103 -15.47 -10.38 -1.76
CA THR A 103 -16.77 -10.77 -1.21
C THR A 103 -16.67 -11.67 0.04
N LEU A 104 -15.49 -11.87 0.61
CA LEU A 104 -15.30 -12.78 1.75
C LEU A 104 -16.22 -12.44 2.93
N GLY A 105 -16.33 -11.15 3.26
CA GLY A 105 -17.19 -10.68 4.36
C GLY A 105 -18.67 -10.98 4.18
N THR A 106 -19.12 -11.13 2.93
CA THR A 106 -20.52 -11.48 2.58
C THR A 106 -20.70 -12.99 2.44
N ALA A 107 -19.76 -13.65 1.76
CA ALA A 107 -19.87 -15.08 1.44
C ALA A 107 -19.53 -15.97 2.64
N ARG A 108 -18.57 -15.56 3.46
CA ARG A 108 -18.10 -16.31 4.64
C ARG A 108 -17.80 -15.36 5.79
N PRO A 109 -18.84 -14.76 6.40
CA PRO A 109 -18.67 -13.81 7.51
C PRO A 109 -17.96 -14.45 8.72
N ASP A 110 -18.18 -15.72 8.97
CA ASP A 110 -17.51 -16.49 10.02
C ASP A 110 -15.98 -16.51 9.86
N ILE A 111 -15.48 -16.71 8.64
CA ILE A 111 -14.03 -16.67 8.35
C ILE A 111 -13.51 -15.24 8.39
N ALA A 112 -14.23 -14.30 7.80
CA ALA A 112 -13.83 -12.89 7.78
C ALA A 112 -13.70 -12.33 9.20
N GLU A 113 -14.62 -12.66 10.10
CA GLU A 113 -14.57 -12.22 11.49
C GLU A 113 -13.37 -12.80 12.24
N GLN A 114 -13.05 -14.09 12.02
CA GLN A 114 -11.85 -14.69 12.61
C GLN A 114 -10.54 -14.06 12.11
N LEU A 115 -10.46 -13.72 10.83
CA LEU A 115 -9.31 -13.02 10.27
C LEU A 115 -9.15 -11.62 10.89
N ARG A 116 -10.26 -10.88 11.00
CA ARG A 116 -10.31 -9.56 11.61
C ARG A 116 -9.91 -9.60 13.08
N TYR A 117 -10.41 -10.56 13.83
CA TYR A 117 -10.03 -10.76 15.24
C TYR A 117 -8.53 -11.00 15.40
N ARG A 118 -7.95 -11.88 14.58
CA ARG A 118 -6.51 -12.17 14.62
C ARG A 118 -5.68 -10.97 14.22
N LYS A 119 -6.11 -10.19 13.21
CA LYS A 119 -5.41 -8.96 12.82
C LYS A 119 -5.43 -7.91 13.93
N ARG A 120 -6.58 -7.73 14.57
CA ARG A 120 -6.71 -6.86 15.73
C ARG A 120 -5.73 -7.22 16.85
N GLN A 121 -5.64 -8.50 17.20
CA GLN A 121 -4.70 -8.97 18.22
C GLN A 121 -3.24 -8.67 17.85
N GLU A 122 -2.89 -8.86 16.58
CA GLU A 122 -1.55 -8.54 16.09
C GLU A 122 -1.25 -7.05 16.20
N LEU A 123 -2.17 -6.17 15.77
CA LEU A 123 -1.97 -4.72 15.84
C LEU A 123 -1.71 -4.26 17.29
N HIS A 124 -2.43 -4.81 18.28
CA HIS A 124 -2.12 -4.53 19.68
C HIS A 124 -0.72 -5.03 20.08
N GLN A 125 -0.28 -6.20 19.60
CA GLN A 125 1.06 -6.72 19.86
C GLN A 125 2.14 -5.86 19.19
N ASP A 126 1.92 -5.45 17.95
CA ASP A 126 2.82 -4.57 17.20
C ASP A 126 3.01 -3.23 17.93
N LEU A 127 1.91 -2.66 18.46
CA LEU A 127 1.97 -1.44 19.27
C LEU A 127 2.75 -1.63 20.55
N VAL A 128 2.51 -2.74 21.28
CA VAL A 128 3.27 -3.07 22.49
C VAL A 128 4.78 -3.21 22.18
N GLN A 129 5.11 -3.84 21.06
CA GLN A 129 6.51 -3.97 20.64
C GLN A 129 7.14 -2.61 20.33
N LEU A 130 6.39 -1.67 19.76
CA LEU A 130 6.90 -0.35 19.40
C LEU A 130 6.99 0.61 20.59
N THR A 131 5.99 0.60 21.48
CA THR A 131 5.80 1.66 22.49
C THR A 131 5.71 1.17 23.91
N GLY A 132 5.52 -0.14 24.12
CA GLY A 132 5.16 -0.73 25.41
C GLY A 132 3.66 -0.65 25.74
N GLU A 133 2.83 0.00 24.91
CA GLU A 133 1.41 0.18 25.10
C GLU A 133 0.61 -0.46 23.94
N SER A 134 -0.58 -0.98 24.23
CA SER A 134 -1.44 -1.63 23.24
C SER A 134 -2.31 -0.70 22.40
N VAL A 135 -2.28 0.60 22.72
CA VAL A 135 -3.03 1.66 22.04
C VAL A 135 -2.10 2.85 21.85
N THR A 136 -2.26 3.58 20.77
CA THR A 136 -1.48 4.79 20.50
C THR A 136 -2.37 6.03 20.38
N MET A 137 -1.75 7.21 20.49
CA MET A 137 -2.43 8.46 20.15
C MET A 137 -2.43 8.65 18.63
N PRO A 138 -3.52 9.23 18.06
CA PRO A 138 -3.58 9.56 16.64
C PRO A 138 -2.34 10.36 16.18
N GLY A 139 -1.84 10.06 15.01
CA GLY A 139 -0.68 10.73 14.40
C GLY A 139 0.70 10.29 14.90
N LYS A 140 0.82 9.58 16.03
CA LYS A 140 2.13 9.10 16.53
C LYS A 140 2.64 7.87 15.79
N ILE A 141 1.73 6.94 15.49
CA ILE A 141 2.02 5.72 14.75
C ILE A 141 0.98 5.58 13.66
N LYS A 142 1.43 5.34 12.44
CA LYS A 142 0.54 5.07 11.30
C LYS A 142 0.76 3.67 10.77
N LEU A 143 -0.34 3.03 10.35
CA LEU A 143 -0.32 1.74 9.67
C LEU A 143 -0.46 1.98 8.17
N LEU A 144 0.61 1.79 7.43
CA LEU A 144 0.64 2.04 5.99
C LEU A 144 0.53 0.75 5.19
N THR A 145 -0.05 0.84 4.01
CA THR A 145 -0.17 -0.28 3.07
C THR A 145 -0.01 0.19 1.63
N SER A 146 0.25 -0.74 0.73
CA SER A 146 0.30 -0.53 -0.72
C SER A 146 -0.95 -1.03 -1.46
N CYS A 147 -2.06 -1.27 -0.73
CA CYS A 147 -3.32 -1.77 -1.31
C CYS A 147 -4.52 -0.97 -0.79
N PRO A 148 -5.31 -0.34 -1.68
CA PRO A 148 -6.49 0.44 -1.28
C PRO A 148 -7.54 -0.38 -0.53
N ALA A 149 -7.74 -1.65 -0.90
CA ALA A 149 -8.67 -2.53 -0.20
C ALA A 149 -8.17 -2.87 1.22
N CYS A 150 -6.85 -3.07 1.40
CA CYS A 150 -6.27 -3.26 2.72
C CYS A 150 -6.39 -1.99 3.56
N GLN A 151 -6.16 -0.80 3.00
CA GLN A 151 -6.36 0.46 3.70
C GLN A 151 -7.78 0.56 4.26
N GLN A 152 -8.79 0.31 3.43
CA GLN A 152 -10.19 0.30 3.86
C GLN A 152 -10.44 -0.74 4.97
N GLY A 153 -9.89 -1.93 4.85
CA GLY A 153 -10.03 -2.98 5.85
C GLY A 153 -9.35 -2.67 7.17
N LEU A 154 -8.18 -2.05 7.12
CA LEU A 154 -7.36 -1.74 8.29
C LEU A 154 -7.85 -0.49 9.04
N SER A 155 -8.47 0.48 8.36
CA SER A 155 -9.01 1.69 8.98
C SER A 155 -10.09 1.42 10.03
N ARG A 156 -10.74 0.25 9.99
CA ARG A 156 -11.73 -0.17 11.01
C ARG A 156 -11.14 -0.35 12.41
N TYR A 157 -9.83 -0.47 12.54
CA TYR A 157 -9.16 -0.65 13.83
C TYR A 157 -8.73 0.66 14.47
N THR A 158 -8.96 1.80 13.83
CA THR A 158 -8.54 3.13 14.32
C THR A 158 -9.14 3.45 15.68
N ASP A 159 -10.45 3.22 15.86
CA ASP A 159 -11.15 3.51 17.13
C ASP A 159 -10.64 2.64 18.30
N ASP A 160 -10.13 1.45 17.98
CA ASP A 160 -9.68 0.46 18.97
C ASP A 160 -8.20 0.59 19.33
N THR A 161 -7.38 0.93 18.34
CA THR A 161 -5.91 0.95 18.46
C THR A 161 -5.33 2.36 18.48
N GLY A 162 -6.04 3.35 18.00
CA GLY A 162 -5.54 4.71 17.73
C GLY A 162 -4.67 4.80 16.48
N LEU A 163 -4.49 3.70 15.74
CA LEU A 163 -3.70 3.68 14.50
C LEU A 163 -4.46 4.37 13.37
N GLU A 164 -3.87 5.39 12.81
CA GLU A 164 -4.30 5.94 11.53
C GLU A 164 -3.78 5.06 10.40
N THR A 165 -4.66 4.70 9.46
CA THR A 165 -4.30 3.85 8.32
C THR A 165 -4.33 4.65 7.04
N ASP A 166 -3.25 4.57 6.27
CA ASP A 166 -3.17 5.27 4.99
C ASP A 166 -2.41 4.46 3.93
N PHE A 167 -2.46 4.97 2.71
CA PHE A 167 -1.71 4.46 1.57
C PHE A 167 -0.34 5.15 1.52
N ILE A 168 0.75 4.41 1.29
CA ILE A 168 2.11 4.99 1.35
C ILE A 168 2.23 6.24 0.46
N VAL A 169 1.66 6.20 -0.76
CA VAL A 169 1.74 7.35 -1.68
C VAL A 169 1.01 8.58 -1.12
N VAL A 170 -0.11 8.38 -0.42
CA VAL A 170 -0.86 9.48 0.20
C VAL A 170 -0.04 10.09 1.32
N GLU A 171 0.62 9.28 2.15
CA GLU A 171 1.52 9.77 3.20
C GLU A 171 2.69 10.58 2.61
N LEU A 172 3.30 10.11 1.52
CA LEU A 172 4.33 10.86 0.80
C LEU A 172 3.81 12.21 0.28
N CYS A 173 2.59 12.23 -0.29
CA CYS A 173 1.97 13.45 -0.78
C CYS A 173 1.64 14.43 0.36
N ASN A 174 1.06 13.95 1.46
CA ASN A 174 0.75 14.78 2.62
C ASN A 174 2.00 15.48 3.16
N HIS A 175 3.11 14.74 3.21
CA HIS A 175 4.37 15.29 3.73
C HIS A 175 5.04 16.27 2.74
N ASN A 176 5.10 15.93 1.46
CA ASN A 176 5.85 16.70 0.46
C ASN A 176 5.06 17.88 -0.14
N LEU A 177 3.72 17.76 -0.20
CA LEU A 177 2.83 18.74 -0.84
C LEU A 177 1.90 19.46 0.17
N GLY A 178 1.88 19.01 1.44
CA GLY A 178 0.98 19.51 2.47
C GLY A 178 -0.38 18.82 2.50
N GLU A 179 -1.08 18.85 3.64
CA GLU A 179 -2.33 18.09 3.89
C GLU A 179 -3.49 18.46 2.95
N ASN A 180 -3.44 19.63 2.33
CA ASN A 180 -4.49 20.11 1.42
C ASN A 180 -4.24 19.82 -0.06
N TRP A 181 -3.18 19.09 -0.41
CA TRP A 181 -2.76 18.85 -1.79
C TRP A 181 -3.89 18.32 -2.69
N GLN A 182 -4.77 17.46 -2.14
CA GLN A 182 -5.91 16.91 -2.89
C GLN A 182 -6.89 17.99 -3.39
N ARG A 183 -7.03 19.10 -2.66
CA ARG A 183 -7.94 20.21 -3.03
C ARG A 183 -7.33 21.14 -4.08
N GLU A 184 -6.01 21.14 -4.21
CA GLU A 184 -5.28 21.98 -5.16
C GLU A 184 -5.23 21.37 -6.56
N PHE A 185 -5.52 20.07 -6.69
CA PHE A 185 -5.52 19.32 -7.95
C PHE A 185 -6.92 19.00 -8.49
N VAL A 186 -7.99 19.54 -7.92
CA VAL A 186 -9.39 19.31 -8.35
C VAL A 186 -9.94 20.53 -9.08
#